data_31c6fd2832d0aa180f566d370a554db4
#
_entry.id   31c6fd2832d0aa180f566d370a554db4
#
_cell.length_a   1.000
_cell.length_b   1.000
_cell.length_c   1.000
_cell.angle_alpha   90.00
_cell.angle_beta   90.00
_cell.angle_gamma   90.00
#
_symmetry.space_group_name_H-M   'P 1'
#
loop_
_entity.id
_entity.type
_entity.pdbx_description
1 polymer ?
#
loop_
_entity_poly.entity_id
_entity_poly.type
_entity_poly.pdbx_seq_one_letter_code
_entity_poly.pdbx_strand_id
1 'polypeptide(L)'
;RGQEVIRYAREFLNDHFSINEIHWKDINGFKIKGSDLKILKDDKEFELKDKNKFIGYRGEPNNPTTIILENNNLKIEIIINPKAFSAVQDAAGISDIIIESAISTICDNEDSVAAVDSEDKILCYRNWLGLMKGTLKSVFEKDGKTLERKLNPDRSYISKDNKKEKLHGRSLLLIRNVGHLMTNSAIILEDGSEVPEGIMDAFITTAAAIHDLKRKGNSRTGSIYIVKPKMHGPEETAFTDKIFTRVEEVLKLEKNTIKCGIMDEERRTSVNLKECIRTLKSRVFFINT
;
A
#
# COMPACT_ATOMS: atom_id res chain seq x y z
N ARG A 1 -23.02 -4.55 -19.15
CA ARG A 1 -22.06 -4.36 -18.06
C ARG A 1 -20.86 -3.50 -18.51
N GLY A 2 -20.20 -3.78 -19.65
CA GLY A 2 -19.05 -3.02 -20.15
C GLY A 2 -19.36 -1.53 -20.37
N GLN A 3 -20.45 -1.19 -21.04
CA GLN A 3 -20.87 0.19 -21.29
C GLN A 3 -21.10 0.97 -19.98
N GLU A 4 -21.64 0.33 -18.94
CA GLU A 4 -21.87 0.95 -17.65
C GLU A 4 -20.55 1.26 -16.93
N VAL A 5 -19.55 0.39 -17.02
CA VAL A 5 -18.20 0.65 -16.50
C VAL A 5 -17.56 1.84 -17.20
N ILE A 6 -17.67 1.91 -18.54
CA ILE A 6 -17.15 3.04 -19.33
C ILE A 6 -17.86 4.35 -18.93
N ARG A 7 -19.18 4.32 -18.80
CA ARG A 7 -19.96 5.50 -18.36
C ARG A 7 -19.50 6.00 -16.99
N TYR A 8 -19.42 5.10 -16.01
CA TYR A 8 -18.96 5.41 -14.66
C TYR A 8 -17.54 5.99 -14.66
N ALA A 9 -16.62 5.39 -15.42
CA ALA A 9 -15.26 5.88 -15.55
C ALA A 9 -15.18 7.30 -16.11
N ARG A 10 -16.02 7.60 -17.12
CA ARG A 10 -16.10 8.94 -17.72
C ARG A 10 -16.71 9.98 -16.77
N GLU A 11 -17.72 9.61 -16.01
CA GLU A 11 -18.31 10.46 -14.97
C GLU A 11 -17.28 10.76 -13.87
N PHE A 12 -16.58 9.74 -13.37
CA PHE A 12 -15.49 9.92 -12.41
C PHE A 12 -14.43 10.92 -12.91
N LEU A 13 -14.02 10.81 -14.17
CA LEU A 13 -13.09 11.77 -14.76
C LEU A 13 -13.66 13.17 -14.89
N ASN A 14 -14.95 13.32 -15.23
CA ASN A 14 -15.61 14.64 -15.27
C ASN A 14 -15.65 15.30 -13.89
N ASP A 15 -15.92 14.53 -12.83
CA ASP A 15 -16.08 15.07 -11.47
C ASP A 15 -14.73 15.49 -10.88
N HIS A 16 -13.69 14.72 -11.13
CA HIS A 16 -12.39 14.92 -10.47
C HIS A 16 -11.31 15.56 -11.34
N PHE A 17 -11.43 15.46 -12.66
CA PHE A 17 -10.43 15.90 -13.65
C PHE A 17 -11.11 16.60 -14.84
N SER A 18 -12.02 17.54 -14.55
CA SER A 18 -12.82 18.21 -15.59
C SER A 18 -11.96 18.84 -16.68
N ILE A 19 -12.44 18.78 -17.91
CA ILE A 19 -11.87 19.46 -19.08
C ILE A 19 -12.60 20.80 -19.27
N ASN A 20 -11.94 21.79 -19.83
CA ASN A 20 -12.57 23.04 -20.23
C ASN A 20 -13.52 22.77 -21.42
N GLU A 21 -14.74 23.30 -21.35
CA GLU A 21 -15.74 23.35 -22.45
C GLU A 21 -16.29 22.01 -22.94
N ILE A 22 -15.66 20.87 -22.66
CA ILE A 22 -16.08 19.55 -23.14
C ILE A 22 -16.10 18.51 -22.02
N HIS A 23 -16.70 17.36 -22.28
CA HIS A 23 -16.73 16.23 -21.38
C HIS A 23 -15.77 15.11 -21.83
N TRP A 24 -15.33 14.29 -20.88
CA TRP A 24 -14.46 13.13 -21.16
C TRP A 24 -15.06 12.12 -22.14
N LYS A 25 -16.36 12.07 -22.33
CA LYS A 25 -17.02 11.22 -23.34
C LYS A 25 -16.81 11.69 -24.77
N ASP A 26 -16.45 12.97 -24.95
CA ASP A 26 -16.41 13.63 -26.27
C ASP A 26 -15.01 13.62 -26.90
N ILE A 27 -14.00 13.15 -26.19
CA ILE A 27 -12.60 13.20 -26.63
C ILE A 27 -12.24 12.04 -27.54
N ASN A 28 -11.25 12.26 -28.42
CA ASN A 28 -10.74 11.26 -29.33
C ASN A 28 -9.20 11.08 -29.33
N GLY A 29 -8.49 11.67 -28.37
CA GLY A 29 -7.05 11.45 -28.23
C GLY A 29 -6.34 12.36 -27.24
N PHE A 30 -5.03 12.19 -27.18
CA PHE A 30 -4.14 12.94 -26.28
C PHE A 30 -2.83 13.29 -26.96
N LYS A 31 -2.26 14.43 -26.61
CA LYS A 31 -0.89 14.82 -26.94
C LYS A 31 -0.24 15.54 -25.77
N ILE A 32 1.08 15.47 -25.70
CA ILE A 32 1.87 16.26 -24.76
C ILE A 32 2.61 17.34 -25.54
N LYS A 33 2.43 18.59 -25.16
CA LYS A 33 3.12 19.75 -25.75
C LYS A 33 3.91 20.48 -24.66
N GLY A 34 5.22 20.30 -24.67
CA GLY A 34 6.07 20.79 -23.56
C GLY A 34 5.69 20.11 -22.24
N SER A 35 5.22 20.89 -21.27
CA SER A 35 4.75 20.41 -19.96
C SER A 35 3.23 20.18 -19.90
N ASP A 36 2.50 20.41 -20.99
CA ASP A 36 1.03 20.45 -20.99
C ASP A 36 0.42 19.21 -21.61
N LEU A 37 -0.64 18.72 -20.98
CA LEU A 37 -1.54 17.74 -21.58
C LEU A 37 -2.54 18.46 -22.49
N LYS A 38 -2.56 18.07 -23.76
CA LYS A 38 -3.59 18.45 -24.72
C LYS A 38 -4.54 17.28 -24.96
N ILE A 39 -5.80 17.54 -24.76
CA ILE A 39 -6.91 16.59 -24.93
C ILE A 39 -7.57 16.93 -26.26
N LEU A 40 -7.73 15.94 -27.12
CA LEU A 40 -8.17 16.16 -28.51
C LEU A 40 -9.64 15.85 -28.69
N LYS A 41 -10.32 16.69 -29.48
CA LYS A 41 -11.64 16.45 -30.03
C LYS A 41 -11.73 17.11 -31.42
N ASP A 42 -11.94 16.33 -32.47
CA ASP A 42 -12.16 16.81 -33.85
C ASP A 42 -11.11 17.87 -34.26
N ASP A 43 -9.83 17.55 -34.17
CA ASP A 43 -8.67 18.40 -34.46
C ASP A 43 -8.50 19.65 -33.56
N LYS A 44 -9.37 19.85 -32.57
CA LYS A 44 -9.23 20.90 -31.56
C LYS A 44 -8.54 20.37 -30.30
N GLU A 45 -7.80 21.26 -29.65
CA GLU A 45 -7.07 20.96 -28.42
C GLU A 45 -7.76 21.61 -27.23
N PHE A 46 -7.98 20.84 -26.20
CA PHE A 46 -8.54 21.23 -24.91
C PHE A 46 -7.58 20.93 -23.78
N GLU A 47 -7.84 21.50 -22.62
CA GLU A 47 -7.00 21.35 -21.44
C GLU A 47 -7.87 21.02 -20.21
N LEU A 48 -7.24 20.41 -19.22
CA LEU A 48 -7.88 20.27 -17.91
C LEU A 48 -8.20 21.66 -17.33
N LYS A 49 -9.32 21.80 -16.62
CA LYS A 49 -9.63 23.02 -15.87
C LYS A 49 -8.53 23.35 -14.87
N ASP A 50 -8.00 22.33 -14.19
CA ASP A 50 -6.82 22.44 -13.34
C ASP A 50 -5.66 21.70 -14.00
N LYS A 51 -4.80 22.43 -14.69
CA LYS A 51 -3.62 21.87 -15.36
C LYS A 51 -2.61 21.23 -14.41
N ASN A 52 -2.62 21.62 -13.12
CA ASN A 52 -1.68 21.05 -12.15
C ASN A 52 -1.97 19.58 -11.84
N LYS A 53 -3.20 19.12 -12.13
CA LYS A 53 -3.56 17.70 -11.98
C LYS A 53 -2.87 16.79 -12.99
N PHE A 54 -2.34 17.29 -14.08
CA PHE A 54 -1.47 16.51 -14.97
C PHE A 54 -0.05 16.45 -14.38
N ILE A 55 0.45 15.25 -14.14
CA ILE A 55 1.78 15.06 -13.56
C ILE A 55 2.75 14.34 -14.49
N GLY A 56 2.27 13.64 -15.52
CA GLY A 56 3.15 12.97 -16.46
C GLY A 56 2.47 11.96 -17.38
N TYR A 57 3.29 11.20 -18.11
CA TYR A 57 2.82 10.27 -19.13
C TYR A 57 3.81 9.13 -19.38
N ARG A 58 3.37 8.11 -20.13
CA ARG A 58 4.22 7.08 -20.75
C ARG A 58 3.96 7.03 -22.25
N GLY A 59 4.92 6.50 -22.99
CA GLY A 59 4.88 6.47 -24.45
C GLY A 59 5.46 7.74 -25.06
N GLU A 60 5.16 7.98 -26.31
CA GLU A 60 5.65 9.15 -27.04
C GLU A 60 4.75 10.37 -26.82
N PRO A 61 5.26 11.60 -26.81
CA PRO A 61 4.45 12.80 -26.60
C PRO A 61 3.24 12.93 -27.53
N ASN A 62 3.40 12.54 -28.80
CA ASN A 62 2.31 12.60 -29.79
C ASN A 62 1.40 11.36 -29.77
N ASN A 63 1.80 10.30 -29.06
CA ASN A 63 1.03 9.06 -28.94
C ASN A 63 1.27 8.43 -27.56
N PRO A 64 0.81 9.07 -26.48
CA PRO A 64 1.00 8.54 -25.16
C PRO A 64 0.23 7.24 -24.96
N THR A 65 0.85 6.29 -24.26
CA THR A 65 0.21 5.03 -23.87
C THR A 65 -0.43 5.10 -22.49
N THR A 66 -0.09 6.12 -21.71
CA THR A 66 -0.65 6.36 -20.38
C THR A 66 -0.59 7.85 -20.07
N ILE A 67 -1.69 8.39 -19.57
CA ILE A 67 -1.72 9.73 -18.94
C ILE A 67 -1.80 9.53 -17.43
N ILE A 68 -1.01 10.30 -16.68
CA ILE A 68 -0.99 10.22 -15.22
C ILE A 68 -1.48 11.54 -14.66
N LEU A 69 -2.56 11.44 -13.86
CA LEU A 69 -3.17 12.56 -13.19
C LEU A 69 -3.07 12.38 -11.67
N GLU A 70 -3.13 13.48 -10.94
CA GLU A 70 -3.10 13.48 -9.48
C GLU A 70 -4.20 14.39 -8.91
N ASN A 71 -4.88 13.93 -7.88
CA ASN A 71 -5.83 14.71 -7.11
C ASN A 71 -5.69 14.35 -5.62
N ASN A 72 -5.50 15.34 -4.75
CA ASN A 72 -5.30 15.15 -3.31
C ASN A 72 -4.19 14.13 -2.98
N ASN A 73 -3.07 14.17 -3.70
CA ASN A 73 -1.93 13.25 -3.61
C ASN A 73 -2.23 11.80 -4.03
N LEU A 74 -3.43 11.49 -4.51
CA LEU A 74 -3.76 10.21 -5.12
C LEU A 74 -3.57 10.26 -6.62
N LYS A 75 -2.88 9.27 -7.16
CA LYS A 75 -2.55 9.17 -8.57
C LYS A 75 -3.50 8.25 -9.30
N ILE A 76 -3.84 8.64 -10.52
CA ILE A 76 -4.55 7.78 -11.45
C ILE A 76 -3.77 7.64 -12.75
N GLU A 77 -3.92 6.49 -13.39
CA GLU A 77 -3.32 6.18 -14.67
C GLU A 77 -4.43 5.90 -15.68
N ILE A 78 -4.56 6.72 -16.69
CA ILE A 78 -5.44 6.48 -17.83
C ILE A 78 -4.65 5.68 -18.85
N ILE A 79 -4.99 4.41 -19.04
CA ILE A 79 -4.30 3.50 -19.95
C ILE A 79 -4.90 3.62 -21.34
N ILE A 80 -4.07 3.92 -22.33
CA ILE A 80 -4.46 4.09 -23.72
C ILE A 80 -3.93 2.90 -24.51
N ASN A 81 -4.85 2.04 -24.97
CA ASN A 81 -4.56 0.91 -25.82
C ASN A 81 -5.74 0.63 -26.74
N PRO A 82 -5.79 1.26 -27.92
CA PRO A 82 -6.90 1.10 -28.89
C PRO A 82 -7.13 -0.34 -29.34
N LYS A 83 -6.13 -1.22 -29.19
CA LYS A 83 -6.24 -2.65 -29.56
C LYS A 83 -6.85 -3.52 -28.47
N ALA A 84 -7.04 -2.99 -27.26
CA ALA A 84 -7.67 -3.73 -26.18
C ALA A 84 -9.17 -3.90 -26.43
N PHE A 85 -9.72 -5.05 -26.06
CA PHE A 85 -11.16 -5.32 -26.19
C PHE A 85 -12.03 -4.25 -25.50
N SER A 86 -11.59 -3.77 -24.34
CA SER A 86 -12.27 -2.71 -23.57
C SER A 86 -12.26 -1.35 -24.27
N ALA A 87 -11.32 -1.09 -25.18
CA ALA A 87 -11.14 0.18 -25.87
C ALA A 87 -11.82 0.28 -27.25
N VAL A 88 -12.39 -0.82 -27.76
CA VAL A 88 -12.96 -0.88 -29.12
C VAL A 88 -14.06 0.17 -29.35
N GLN A 89 -14.79 0.55 -28.31
CA GLN A 89 -15.86 1.55 -28.37
C GLN A 89 -15.43 2.94 -27.84
N ASP A 90 -14.16 3.13 -27.54
CA ASP A 90 -13.63 4.37 -27.01
C ASP A 90 -12.82 5.13 -28.05
N ALA A 91 -13.33 6.30 -28.48
CA ALA A 91 -12.70 7.10 -29.54
C ALA A 91 -11.28 7.57 -29.18
N ALA A 92 -10.97 7.74 -27.90
CA ALA A 92 -9.63 8.11 -27.42
C ALA A 92 -8.75 6.87 -27.13
N GLY A 93 -9.28 5.65 -27.34
CA GLY A 93 -8.57 4.40 -27.10
C GLY A 93 -8.31 4.09 -25.63
N ILE A 94 -9.07 4.67 -24.70
CA ILE A 94 -8.93 4.39 -23.27
C ILE A 94 -9.39 2.97 -22.99
N SER A 95 -8.47 2.16 -22.51
CA SER A 95 -8.72 0.73 -22.19
C SER A 95 -8.96 0.48 -20.72
N ASP A 96 -8.43 1.32 -19.83
CA ASP A 96 -8.55 1.19 -18.37
C ASP A 96 -8.23 2.48 -17.65
N ILE A 97 -8.70 2.58 -16.40
CA ILE A 97 -8.30 3.62 -15.45
C ILE A 97 -7.86 2.92 -14.17
N ILE A 98 -6.59 3.07 -13.83
CA ILE A 98 -6.02 2.52 -12.61
C ILE A 98 -5.98 3.64 -11.57
N ILE A 99 -6.63 3.40 -10.43
CA ILE A 99 -6.71 4.34 -9.32
C ILE A 99 -5.87 3.79 -8.18
N GLU A 100 -5.02 4.63 -7.59
CA GLU A 100 -4.32 4.33 -6.36
C GLU A 100 -5.35 4.28 -5.21
N SER A 101 -5.67 3.07 -4.71
CA SER A 101 -6.78 2.88 -3.76
C SER A 101 -6.33 2.33 -2.41
N ALA A 102 -5.31 1.48 -2.36
CA ALA A 102 -4.79 0.91 -1.13
C ALA A 102 -3.48 1.59 -0.75
N ILE A 103 -3.51 2.47 0.26
CA ILE A 103 -2.32 3.15 0.80
C ILE A 103 -1.47 2.15 1.60
N SER A 104 -2.13 1.28 2.37
CA SER A 104 -1.49 0.25 3.18
C SER A 104 -2.20 -1.10 3.07
N THR A 105 -1.48 -2.16 3.40
CA THR A 105 -1.99 -3.53 3.48
C THR A 105 -1.44 -4.18 4.74
N ILE A 106 -2.31 -4.75 5.57
CA ILE A 106 -1.92 -5.46 6.78
C ILE A 106 -1.64 -6.92 6.42
N CYS A 107 -0.38 -7.34 6.60
CA CYS A 107 -0.01 -8.75 6.64
C CYS A 107 -0.32 -9.27 8.04
N ASP A 108 -0.99 -10.39 8.15
CA ASP A 108 -1.54 -10.85 9.43
C ASP A 108 -0.80 -12.06 9.98
N ASN A 109 -0.47 -12.02 11.28
CA ASN A 109 0.04 -13.16 12.04
C ASN A 109 -0.97 -13.59 13.13
N GLU A 110 -2.20 -13.13 13.05
CA GLU A 110 -3.24 -13.36 14.05
C GLU A 110 -4.52 -13.94 13.39
N ASP A 111 -5.67 -13.31 13.55
CA ASP A 111 -7.01 -13.89 13.31
C ASP A 111 -7.30 -14.31 11.87
N SER A 112 -6.72 -13.68 10.86
CA SER A 112 -6.97 -14.06 9.47
C SER A 112 -6.10 -15.24 8.98
N VAL A 113 -5.22 -15.75 9.82
CA VAL A 113 -4.40 -16.93 9.55
C VAL A 113 -4.54 -17.96 10.68
N ALA A 114 -4.51 -19.23 10.34
CA ALA A 114 -4.52 -20.32 11.33
C ALA A 114 -3.07 -20.68 11.72
N ALA A 115 -2.40 -19.78 12.46
CA ALA A 115 -1.04 -20.02 12.97
C ALA A 115 -1.13 -20.58 14.40
N VAL A 116 -1.45 -21.87 14.52
CA VAL A 116 -1.76 -22.53 15.80
C VAL A 116 -0.55 -23.20 16.45
N ASP A 117 0.50 -23.43 15.71
CA ASP A 117 1.71 -24.08 16.18
C ASP A 117 2.99 -23.38 15.68
N SER A 118 4.13 -23.98 16.01
CA SER A 118 5.44 -23.46 15.63
C SER A 118 5.70 -23.50 14.13
N GLU A 119 5.17 -24.48 13.41
CA GLU A 119 5.39 -24.63 11.96
C GLU A 119 4.61 -23.52 11.20
N ASP A 120 3.36 -23.32 11.56
CA ASP A 120 2.53 -22.25 11.01
C ASP A 120 3.15 -20.88 11.28
N LYS A 121 3.64 -20.67 12.50
CA LYS A 121 4.27 -19.41 12.90
C LYS A 121 5.56 -19.14 12.12
N ILE A 122 6.39 -20.17 11.91
CA ILE A 122 7.58 -20.08 11.07
C ILE A 122 7.22 -19.72 9.63
N LEU A 123 6.13 -20.27 9.08
CA LEU A 123 5.65 -19.92 7.75
C LEU A 123 5.27 -18.44 7.64
N CYS A 124 4.54 -17.93 8.63
CA CYS A 124 4.19 -16.49 8.70
C CYS A 124 5.45 -15.62 8.72
N TYR A 125 6.43 -15.94 9.54
CA TYR A 125 7.69 -15.20 9.63
C TYR A 125 8.53 -15.28 8.35
N ARG A 126 8.59 -16.45 7.70
CA ARG A 126 9.26 -16.61 6.40
C ARG A 126 8.62 -15.75 5.31
N ASN A 127 7.30 -15.69 5.28
CA ASN A 127 6.57 -14.86 4.34
C ASN A 127 6.88 -13.38 4.59
N TRP A 128 6.81 -12.92 5.83
CA TRP A 128 7.16 -11.55 6.19
C TRP A 128 8.62 -11.22 5.84
N LEU A 129 9.56 -12.09 6.18
CA LEU A 129 10.97 -11.92 5.82
C LEU A 129 11.16 -11.83 4.30
N GLY A 130 10.48 -12.69 3.53
CA GLY A 130 10.53 -12.68 2.07
C GLY A 130 9.97 -11.39 1.47
N LEU A 131 8.89 -10.84 2.05
CA LEU A 131 8.34 -9.53 1.67
C LEU A 131 9.34 -8.40 1.97
N MET A 132 9.94 -8.39 3.15
CA MET A 132 10.91 -7.35 3.56
C MET A 132 12.22 -7.42 2.74
N LYS A 133 12.64 -8.61 2.35
CA LYS A 133 13.74 -8.81 1.40
C LYS A 133 13.33 -8.52 -0.05
N GLY A 134 12.04 -8.50 -0.37
CA GLY A 134 11.52 -8.39 -1.73
C GLY A 134 11.76 -9.65 -2.57
N THR A 135 11.92 -10.81 -1.94
CA THR A 135 12.23 -12.09 -2.58
C THR A 135 11.08 -13.08 -2.55
N LEU A 136 9.98 -12.76 -1.83
CA LEU A 136 8.84 -13.65 -1.76
C LEU A 136 8.21 -13.85 -3.14
N LYS A 137 8.01 -15.11 -3.49
CA LYS A 137 7.37 -15.55 -4.73
C LYS A 137 6.39 -16.66 -4.43
N SER A 138 5.30 -16.69 -5.18
CA SER A 138 4.33 -17.78 -5.20
C SER A 138 4.19 -18.27 -6.64
N VAL A 139 4.33 -19.58 -6.83
CA VAL A 139 4.17 -20.22 -8.13
C VAL A 139 2.95 -21.13 -8.07
N PHE A 140 2.07 -21.00 -9.04
CA PHE A 140 0.83 -21.80 -9.12
C PHE A 140 0.40 -22.00 -10.56
N GLU A 141 -0.39 -23.06 -10.79
CA GLU A 141 -0.97 -23.36 -12.09
C GLU A 141 -2.35 -22.68 -12.23
N LYS A 142 -2.56 -22.02 -13.38
CA LYS A 142 -3.86 -21.44 -13.77
C LYS A 142 -4.05 -21.56 -15.26
N ASP A 143 -5.19 -22.14 -15.67
CA ASP A 143 -5.56 -22.33 -17.07
C ASP A 143 -4.46 -23.04 -17.90
N GLY A 144 -3.80 -24.05 -17.30
CA GLY A 144 -2.70 -24.82 -17.90
C GLY A 144 -1.39 -24.05 -18.08
N LYS A 145 -1.24 -22.92 -17.39
CA LYS A 145 -0.03 -22.10 -17.39
C LYS A 145 0.51 -21.93 -15.98
N THR A 146 1.83 -22.11 -15.83
CA THR A 146 2.55 -21.82 -14.60
C THR A 146 2.66 -20.28 -14.46
N LEU A 147 2.15 -19.73 -13.37
CA LEU A 147 2.21 -18.31 -13.07
C LEU A 147 3.08 -18.07 -11.84
N GLU A 148 3.94 -17.05 -11.90
CA GLU A 148 4.72 -16.55 -10.77
C GLU A 148 4.11 -15.23 -10.28
N ARG A 149 3.77 -15.17 -9.00
CA ARG A 149 3.42 -13.92 -8.31
C ARG A 149 4.58 -13.46 -7.43
N LYS A 150 4.86 -12.18 -7.49
CA LYS A 150 5.84 -11.48 -6.65
C LYS A 150 5.38 -10.04 -6.45
N LEU A 151 6.04 -9.32 -5.54
CA LEU A 151 5.77 -7.89 -5.36
C LEU A 151 5.94 -7.13 -6.69
N ASN A 152 4.97 -6.31 -7.04
CA ASN A 152 5.04 -5.49 -8.24
C ASN A 152 6.20 -4.51 -8.17
N PRO A 153 6.94 -4.29 -9.28
CA PRO A 153 7.94 -3.23 -9.34
C PRO A 153 7.28 -1.84 -9.37
N ASP A 154 8.05 -0.82 -9.05
CA ASP A 154 7.65 0.56 -9.31
C ASP A 154 7.57 0.78 -10.83
N ARG A 155 6.61 1.61 -11.26
CA ARG A 155 6.39 1.94 -12.67
C ARG A 155 7.00 3.30 -13.01
N SER A 156 7.90 3.33 -13.98
CA SER A 156 8.51 4.58 -14.43
C SER A 156 7.57 5.36 -15.36
N TYR A 157 7.66 6.70 -15.30
CA TYR A 157 6.96 7.61 -16.19
C TYR A 157 7.82 8.85 -16.45
N ILE A 158 7.43 9.67 -17.43
CA ILE A 158 8.02 10.97 -17.72
C ILE A 158 7.11 12.02 -17.09
N SER A 159 7.66 12.82 -16.16
CA SER A 159 6.90 13.89 -15.52
C SER A 159 6.69 15.06 -16.47
N LYS A 160 5.77 15.97 -16.13
CA LYS A 160 5.52 17.21 -16.88
C LYS A 160 6.79 18.07 -17.05
N ASP A 161 7.76 17.93 -16.14
CA ASP A 161 9.06 18.62 -16.20
C ASP A 161 10.10 17.84 -16.99
N ASN A 162 9.68 16.85 -17.77
CA ASN A 162 10.54 15.98 -18.60
C ASN A 162 11.59 15.19 -17.80
N LYS A 163 11.28 14.83 -16.54
CA LYS A 163 12.12 14.01 -15.68
C LYS A 163 11.57 12.59 -15.59
N LYS A 164 12.47 11.61 -15.49
CA LYS A 164 12.09 10.23 -15.24
C LYS A 164 11.77 10.04 -13.76
N GLU A 165 10.53 9.75 -13.48
CA GLU A 165 10.00 9.51 -12.14
C GLU A 165 9.38 8.12 -12.00
N LYS A 166 8.95 7.76 -10.80
CA LYS A 166 8.36 6.45 -10.52
C LYS A 166 7.06 6.58 -9.72
N LEU A 167 6.07 5.78 -10.13
CA LEU A 167 4.91 5.47 -9.32
C LEU A 167 5.19 4.23 -8.47
N HIS A 168 4.68 4.22 -7.26
CA HIS A 168 4.69 3.02 -6.43
C HIS A 168 3.92 1.87 -7.09
N GLY A 169 4.53 0.70 -7.11
CA GLY A 169 3.86 -0.52 -7.55
C GLY A 169 3.11 -1.25 -6.45
N ARG A 170 3.27 -0.82 -5.18
CA ARG A 170 2.81 -1.54 -3.99
C ARG A 170 2.25 -0.58 -2.94
N SER A 171 1.28 -1.04 -2.16
CA SER A 171 0.90 -0.42 -0.90
C SER A 171 1.99 -0.59 0.16
N LEU A 172 1.97 0.26 1.19
CA LEU A 172 2.82 0.08 2.37
C LEU A 172 2.35 -1.18 3.13
N LEU A 173 3.25 -2.14 3.31
CA LEU A 173 2.97 -3.35 4.08
C LEU A 173 3.18 -3.08 5.57
N LEU A 174 2.16 -3.40 6.35
CA LEU A 174 2.16 -3.41 7.81
C LEU A 174 2.13 -4.88 8.24
N ILE A 175 2.63 -5.19 9.44
CA ILE A 175 2.53 -6.52 10.03
C ILE A 175 1.69 -6.48 11.29
N ARG A 176 0.60 -7.27 11.38
CA ARG A 176 -0.14 -7.45 12.62
C ARG A 176 0.48 -8.57 13.43
N ASN A 177 0.99 -8.23 14.62
CA ASN A 177 1.43 -9.19 15.62
C ASN A 177 0.21 -9.66 16.43
N VAL A 178 0.38 -10.68 17.26
CA VAL A 178 -0.67 -11.07 18.22
C VAL A 178 -0.73 -10.11 19.42
N GLY A 179 -1.82 -10.18 20.17
CA GLY A 179 -2.04 -9.43 21.42
C GLY A 179 -1.08 -9.85 22.55
N HIS A 180 -1.44 -9.49 23.79
CA HIS A 180 -0.59 -9.80 24.97
C HIS A 180 -0.93 -11.14 25.62
N LEU A 181 -2.12 -11.68 25.38
CA LEU A 181 -2.64 -12.87 26.09
C LEU A 181 -1.98 -14.17 25.66
N MET A 182 -1.67 -14.32 24.37
CA MET A 182 -1.30 -15.61 23.79
C MET A 182 0.14 -16.01 24.11
N THR A 183 0.33 -17.33 24.27
CA THR A 183 1.64 -17.98 24.33
C THR A 183 1.85 -18.88 23.11
N ASN A 184 3.08 -19.32 22.84
CA ASN A 184 3.37 -20.19 21.71
C ASN A 184 4.50 -21.16 22.04
N SER A 185 4.31 -22.41 21.66
CA SER A 185 5.26 -23.51 21.91
C SER A 185 6.51 -23.48 21.03
N ALA A 186 6.63 -22.51 20.11
CA ALA A 186 7.83 -22.34 19.26
C ALA A 186 9.10 -22.09 20.09
N ILE A 187 8.95 -21.51 21.28
CA ILE A 187 10.04 -21.34 22.25
C ILE A 187 9.51 -21.75 23.63
N ILE A 188 10.17 -22.72 24.25
CA ILE A 188 9.90 -23.16 25.61
C ILE A 188 10.93 -22.51 26.52
N LEU A 189 10.46 -21.87 27.60
CA LEU A 189 11.31 -21.23 28.61
C LEU A 189 11.92 -22.28 29.55
N GLU A 190 12.90 -21.87 30.36
CA GLU A 190 13.60 -22.76 31.29
C GLU A 190 12.68 -23.44 32.32
N ASP A 191 11.60 -22.80 32.68
CA ASP A 191 10.58 -23.32 33.60
C ASP A 191 9.55 -24.25 32.92
N GLY A 192 9.69 -24.52 31.62
CA GLY A 192 8.79 -25.34 30.84
C GLY A 192 7.56 -24.58 30.30
N SER A 193 7.42 -23.31 30.59
CA SER A 193 6.32 -22.49 30.03
C SER A 193 6.60 -22.08 28.59
N GLU A 194 5.53 -21.79 27.84
CA GLU A 194 5.62 -21.25 26.49
C GLU A 194 5.97 -19.76 26.51
N VAL A 195 6.69 -19.31 25.47
CA VAL A 195 7.00 -17.90 25.31
C VAL A 195 5.74 -17.06 25.10
N PRO A 196 5.64 -15.85 25.72
CA PRO A 196 4.60 -14.89 25.35
C PRO A 196 4.71 -14.53 23.85
N GLU A 197 3.72 -14.97 23.06
CA GLU A 197 3.76 -14.90 21.59
C GLU A 197 3.89 -13.46 21.08
N GLY A 198 3.21 -12.49 21.72
CA GLY A 198 3.31 -11.08 21.36
C GLY A 198 4.70 -10.47 21.55
N ILE A 199 5.52 -11.00 22.46
CA ILE A 199 6.93 -10.61 22.63
C ILE A 199 7.78 -11.25 21.52
N MET A 200 7.60 -12.55 21.28
CA MET A 200 8.27 -13.25 20.20
C MET A 200 8.01 -12.59 18.83
N ASP A 201 6.74 -12.28 18.54
CA ASP A 201 6.36 -11.54 17.33
C ASP A 201 7.10 -10.21 17.21
N ALA A 202 7.14 -9.41 18.30
CA ALA A 202 7.78 -8.10 18.27
C ALA A 202 9.25 -8.20 17.87
N PHE A 203 9.98 -9.19 18.40
CA PHE A 203 11.39 -9.42 18.05
C PHE A 203 11.55 -9.92 16.61
N ILE A 204 10.84 -10.98 16.22
CA ILE A 204 11.07 -11.66 14.94
C ILE A 204 10.56 -10.80 13.78
N THR A 205 9.38 -10.18 13.90
CA THR A 205 8.86 -9.34 12.82
C THR A 205 9.69 -8.08 12.63
N THR A 206 10.23 -7.50 13.71
CA THR A 206 11.16 -6.38 13.63
C THR A 206 12.49 -6.80 13.01
N ALA A 207 13.09 -7.91 13.45
CA ALA A 207 14.34 -8.43 12.88
C ALA A 207 14.22 -8.70 11.37
N ALA A 208 13.11 -9.27 10.92
CA ALA A 208 12.81 -9.45 9.50
C ALA A 208 12.70 -8.11 8.76
N ALA A 209 12.08 -7.09 9.37
CA ALA A 209 11.87 -5.79 8.75
C ALA A 209 13.14 -4.94 8.61
N ILE A 210 14.20 -5.23 9.38
CA ILE A 210 15.52 -4.57 9.23
C ILE A 210 16.05 -4.69 7.78
N HIS A 211 15.74 -5.78 7.09
CA HIS A 211 16.13 -5.93 5.68
C HIS A 211 15.52 -4.86 4.79
N ASP A 212 14.31 -4.41 5.08
CA ASP A 212 13.66 -3.35 4.33
C ASP A 212 14.21 -1.95 4.66
N LEU A 213 14.61 -1.69 5.90
CA LEU A 213 15.19 -0.40 6.29
C LEU A 213 16.41 -0.04 5.42
N LYS A 214 17.21 -1.06 5.04
CA LYS A 214 18.35 -0.88 4.13
C LYS A 214 17.92 -0.74 2.67
N ARG A 215 16.93 -1.53 2.25
CA ARG A 215 16.46 -1.61 0.87
C ARG A 215 15.52 -0.47 0.48
N LYS A 216 14.76 0.06 1.46
CA LYS A 216 13.69 1.07 1.29
C LYS A 216 12.64 0.67 0.22
N GLY A 217 12.32 -0.61 0.16
CA GLY A 217 11.38 -1.17 -0.80
C GLY A 217 9.94 -1.15 -0.30
N ASN A 218 9.74 -1.21 1.01
CA ASN A 218 8.46 -1.07 1.69
C ASN A 218 8.38 0.29 2.39
N SER A 219 9.19 0.51 3.42
CA SER A 219 9.25 1.78 4.14
C SER A 219 10.25 2.73 3.49
N ARG A 220 9.78 3.84 2.96
CA ARG A 220 10.65 4.90 2.40
C ARG A 220 11.22 5.83 3.46
N THR A 221 10.52 5.94 4.59
CA THR A 221 10.87 6.84 5.70
C THR A 221 11.72 6.17 6.77
N GLY A 222 12.01 4.86 6.61
CA GLY A 222 12.88 4.13 7.53
C GLY A 222 12.21 3.73 8.84
N SER A 223 10.90 3.46 8.84
CA SER A 223 10.16 2.94 9.99
C SER A 223 9.67 1.53 9.75
N ILE A 224 9.41 0.79 10.82
CA ILE A 224 8.79 -0.54 10.83
C ILE A 224 7.38 -0.37 11.39
N TYR A 225 6.37 -0.87 10.69
CA TYR A 225 4.98 -0.63 11.01
C TYR A 225 4.32 -1.90 11.54
N ILE A 226 4.08 -1.93 12.85
CA ILE A 226 3.44 -3.06 13.54
C ILE A 226 2.03 -2.65 13.98
N VAL A 227 1.05 -3.49 13.65
CA VAL A 227 -0.31 -3.40 14.17
C VAL A 227 -0.38 -4.26 15.42
N LYS A 228 -0.81 -3.68 16.54
CA LYS A 228 -0.94 -4.38 17.82
C LYS A 228 -2.41 -4.52 18.20
N PRO A 229 -2.98 -5.73 18.08
CA PRO A 229 -4.38 -6.01 18.36
C PRO A 229 -4.67 -6.25 19.83
N LYS A 230 -5.95 -6.29 20.18
CA LYS A 230 -6.48 -6.81 21.46
C LYS A 230 -5.79 -6.23 22.70
N MET A 231 -5.44 -4.94 22.67
CA MET A 231 -4.93 -4.23 23.84
C MET A 231 -6.10 -3.74 24.70
N HIS A 232 -6.05 -3.99 25.99
CA HIS A 232 -7.08 -3.64 26.96
C HIS A 232 -6.71 -2.37 27.75
N GLY A 233 -6.74 -1.23 27.07
CA GLY A 233 -6.59 0.07 27.69
C GLY A 233 -5.16 0.62 27.79
N PRO A 234 -4.98 1.76 28.50
CA PRO A 234 -3.72 2.51 28.49
C PRO A 234 -2.52 1.77 29.07
N GLU A 235 -2.74 0.87 30.02
CA GLU A 235 -1.66 0.10 30.65
C GLU A 235 -1.02 -0.87 29.65
N GLU A 236 -1.85 -1.57 28.86
CA GLU A 236 -1.37 -2.50 27.84
C GLU A 236 -0.76 -1.77 26.63
N THR A 237 -1.26 -0.58 26.27
CA THR A 237 -0.61 0.25 25.26
C THR A 237 0.74 0.78 25.74
N ALA A 238 0.86 1.19 27.01
CA ALA A 238 2.12 1.56 27.62
C ALA A 238 3.10 0.37 27.71
N PHE A 239 2.59 -0.84 27.97
CA PHE A 239 3.40 -2.06 27.93
C PHE A 239 3.93 -2.35 26.53
N THR A 240 3.12 -2.15 25.50
CA THR A 240 3.56 -2.26 24.10
C THR A 240 4.71 -1.30 23.79
N ASP A 241 4.67 -0.05 24.28
CA ASP A 241 5.78 0.90 24.10
C ASP A 241 7.07 0.39 24.75
N LYS A 242 6.98 -0.21 25.96
CA LYS A 242 8.12 -0.82 26.65
C LYS A 242 8.69 -2.00 25.85
N ILE A 243 7.84 -2.88 25.33
CA ILE A 243 8.28 -4.01 24.48
C ILE A 243 9.03 -3.48 23.26
N PHE A 244 8.44 -2.54 22.52
CA PHE A 244 9.05 -2.00 21.30
C PHE A 244 10.35 -1.25 21.60
N THR A 245 10.41 -0.52 22.70
CA THR A 245 11.66 0.13 23.16
C THR A 245 12.75 -0.93 23.41
N ARG A 246 12.39 -2.01 24.11
CA ARG A 246 13.35 -3.09 24.40
C ARG A 246 13.81 -3.82 23.14
N VAL A 247 12.91 -4.05 22.18
CA VAL A 247 13.25 -4.63 20.87
C VAL A 247 14.22 -3.74 20.10
N GLU A 248 13.97 -2.43 20.07
CA GLU A 248 14.86 -1.45 19.44
C GLU A 248 16.26 -1.45 20.06
N GLU A 249 16.36 -1.47 21.40
CA GLU A 249 17.63 -1.55 22.12
C GLU A 249 18.43 -2.81 21.76
N VAL A 250 17.78 -3.98 21.82
CA VAL A 250 18.44 -5.27 21.56
C VAL A 250 18.89 -5.37 20.10
N LEU A 251 18.07 -4.90 19.18
CA LEU A 251 18.36 -4.92 17.73
C LEU A 251 19.18 -3.72 17.26
N LYS A 252 19.58 -2.84 18.18
CA LYS A 252 20.39 -1.62 17.91
C LYS A 252 19.75 -0.71 16.86
N LEU A 253 18.44 -0.53 16.96
CA LEU A 253 17.67 0.41 16.15
C LEU A 253 17.57 1.76 16.84
N GLU A 254 17.36 2.81 16.07
CA GLU A 254 17.05 4.12 16.60
C GLU A 254 15.71 4.10 17.35
N LYS A 255 15.61 4.91 18.39
CA LYS A 255 14.38 5.03 19.18
C LYS A 255 13.20 5.45 18.30
N ASN A 256 12.05 4.80 18.49
CA ASN A 256 10.82 5.01 17.73
C ASN A 256 10.92 4.63 16.24
N THR A 257 11.84 3.79 15.84
CA THR A 257 11.86 3.15 14.52
C THR A 257 10.61 2.28 14.31
N ILE A 258 10.19 1.56 15.37
CA ILE A 258 8.95 0.76 15.35
C ILE A 258 7.76 1.69 15.58
N LYS A 259 6.85 1.74 14.63
CA LYS A 259 5.57 2.43 14.71
C LYS A 259 4.46 1.45 15.10
N CYS A 260 3.43 1.96 15.78
CA CYS A 260 2.35 1.17 16.31
C CYS A 260 1.00 1.60 15.71
N GLY A 261 0.28 0.67 15.10
CA GLY A 261 -1.14 0.81 14.80
C GLY A 261 -1.95 0.28 15.99
N ILE A 262 -2.84 1.09 16.54
CA ILE A 262 -3.74 0.72 17.62
C ILE A 262 -5.02 0.16 17.01
N MET A 263 -5.39 -1.07 17.43
CA MET A 263 -6.72 -1.63 17.12
C MET A 263 -7.68 -1.18 18.22
N ASP A 264 -8.66 -0.36 17.86
CA ASP A 264 -9.73 0.08 18.76
C ASP A 264 -10.89 -0.91 18.70
N GLU A 265 -10.66 -2.10 19.22
CA GLU A 265 -11.57 -3.25 19.18
C GLU A 265 -11.97 -3.76 20.57
N GLU A 266 -11.25 -3.36 21.63
CA GLU A 266 -11.53 -3.74 22.99
C GLU A 266 -12.20 -2.59 23.76
N ARG A 267 -13.28 -2.90 24.51
CA ARG A 267 -14.07 -1.89 25.24
C ARG A 267 -13.19 -0.96 26.08
N ARG A 268 -12.21 -1.50 26.80
CA ARG A 268 -11.34 -0.72 27.69
C ARG A 268 -10.44 0.24 26.90
N THR A 269 -10.07 -0.12 25.68
CA THR A 269 -9.36 0.76 24.75
C THR A 269 -10.28 1.82 24.18
N SER A 270 -11.46 1.45 23.70
CA SER A 270 -12.42 2.40 23.11
C SER A 270 -12.80 3.54 24.05
N VAL A 271 -13.13 3.23 25.32
CA VAL A 271 -13.52 4.26 26.28
C VAL A 271 -12.34 5.11 26.80
N ASN A 272 -11.10 4.69 26.56
CA ASN A 272 -9.87 5.35 26.97
C ASN A 272 -8.93 5.67 25.77
N LEU A 273 -9.47 5.71 24.55
CA LEU A 273 -8.68 5.78 23.31
C LEU A 273 -7.68 6.93 23.30
N LYS A 274 -8.09 8.10 23.77
CA LYS A 274 -7.21 9.28 23.86
C LYS A 274 -5.98 9.01 24.75
N GLU A 275 -6.16 8.32 25.86
CA GLU A 275 -5.08 7.97 26.76
C GLU A 275 -4.20 6.84 26.18
N CYS A 276 -4.79 5.86 25.50
CA CYS A 276 -4.06 4.85 24.75
C CYS A 276 -3.15 5.48 23.67
N ILE A 277 -3.66 6.48 22.95
CA ILE A 277 -2.86 7.26 21.98
C ILE A 277 -1.74 8.01 22.70
N ARG A 278 -2.03 8.63 23.85
CA ARG A 278 -1.04 9.40 24.63
C ARG A 278 0.14 8.54 25.07
N THR A 279 -0.09 7.30 25.51
CA THR A 279 0.98 6.39 25.92
C THR A 279 1.90 5.97 24.78
N LEU A 280 1.38 5.91 23.56
CA LEU A 280 2.09 5.53 22.33
C LEU A 280 2.38 6.73 21.39
N LYS A 281 2.23 7.97 21.85
CA LYS A 281 2.25 9.19 21.01
C LYS A 281 3.42 9.32 20.05
N SER A 282 4.58 8.78 20.39
CA SER A 282 5.78 8.82 19.56
C SER A 282 5.82 7.71 18.48
N ARG A 283 4.89 6.75 18.55
CA ARG A 283 4.86 5.58 17.67
C ARG A 283 3.58 5.46 16.85
N VAL A 284 2.45 5.99 17.34
CA VAL A 284 1.15 5.84 16.66
C VAL A 284 1.21 6.40 15.25
N PHE A 285 0.81 5.59 14.27
CA PHE A 285 0.70 6.01 12.87
C PHE A 285 -0.72 5.82 12.30
N PHE A 286 -1.55 4.97 12.89
CA PHE A 286 -2.97 4.87 12.61
C PHE A 286 -3.73 4.24 13.77
N ILE A 287 -5.04 4.37 13.73
CA ILE A 287 -6.00 3.69 14.59
C ILE A 287 -7.00 3.00 13.68
N ASN A 288 -7.27 1.74 13.95
CA ASN A 288 -8.29 0.96 13.24
C ASN A 288 -9.48 0.74 14.19
N THR A 289 -10.64 1.21 13.77
CA THR A 289 -11.91 1.13 14.52
C THR A 289 -12.92 0.25 13.80
#